data_7cbfb1ff9357de980bcefdd7f81c8030
#
_entry.id   7cbfb1ff9357de980bcefdd7f81c8030
#
_cell.length_a   1.000
_cell.length_b   1.000
_cell.length_c   1.000
_cell.angle_alpha   90.00
_cell.angle_beta   90.00
_cell.angle_gamma   90.00
#
_symmetry.space_group_name_H-M   'P 1'
#
loop_
_entity.id
_entity.type
_entity.pdbx_description
1 polymer ?
#
loop_
_entity_poly.entity_id
_entity_poly.type
_entity_poly.pdbx_seq_one_letter_code
_entity_poly.pdbx_strand_id
1 'polypeptide(L)'
;LRLRQGYALLAGDQAQMGEFLRRSISAVLFLCRGLLVLAGETPPHDPVDLANRAGRVAKFDGPALARVVTRRGVTEWNATEADVRGYLGAVEQAALFVDHFQTGEGA
;
A
#
# COMPACT_ATOMS: atom_id res chain seq x y z
N LEU A 1 -7.21 1.88 -12.00
CA LEU A 1 -7.25 1.19 -10.73
C LEU A 1 -8.38 1.72 -9.86
N ARG A 2 -9.02 0.81 -9.18
CA ARG A 2 -10.18 1.14 -8.34
C ARG A 2 -9.82 2.07 -7.18
N LEU A 3 -8.59 1.98 -6.68
CA LEU A 3 -8.15 2.84 -5.60
C LEU A 3 -8.14 4.31 -6.03
N ARG A 4 -7.73 4.58 -7.25
CA ARG A 4 -7.73 5.95 -7.77
C ARG A 4 -9.15 6.49 -7.90
N GLN A 5 -10.07 5.66 -8.35
CA GLN A 5 -11.47 6.07 -8.44
C GLN A 5 -12.03 6.35 -7.05
N GLY A 6 -11.69 5.51 -6.08
CA GLY A 6 -12.12 5.73 -4.70
C GLY A 6 -11.61 7.06 -4.17
N TYR A 7 -10.34 7.37 -4.44
CA TYR A 7 -9.76 8.64 -4.01
C TYR A 7 -10.52 9.82 -4.62
N ALA A 8 -10.83 9.76 -5.90
CA ALA A 8 -11.53 10.85 -6.57
C ALA A 8 -12.90 11.11 -5.96
N LEU A 9 -13.61 10.05 -5.55
CA LEU A 9 -14.91 10.17 -4.93
C LEU A 9 -14.83 10.69 -3.49
N LEU A 10 -13.73 10.40 -2.79
CA LEU A 10 -13.56 10.75 -1.39
C LEU A 10 -12.81 12.05 -1.17
N ALA A 11 -12.34 12.68 -2.25
CA ALA A 11 -11.56 13.92 -2.14
C ALA A 11 -12.37 14.98 -1.40
N GLY A 12 -11.77 15.54 -0.35
CA GLY A 12 -12.43 16.54 0.47
C GLY A 12 -13.07 16.02 1.74
N ASP A 13 -13.18 14.67 1.90
CA ASP A 13 -13.71 14.08 3.12
C ASP A 13 -12.61 13.24 3.77
N GLN A 14 -11.91 13.85 4.73
CA GLN A 14 -10.76 13.21 5.37
C GLN A 14 -11.14 11.99 6.19
N ALA A 15 -12.32 11.98 6.81
CA ALA A 15 -12.77 10.85 7.60
C ALA A 15 -13.04 9.64 6.71
N GLN A 16 -13.69 9.86 5.57
CA GLN A 16 -13.94 8.78 4.62
C GLN A 16 -12.65 8.31 3.94
N MET A 17 -11.72 9.21 3.68
CA MET A 17 -10.41 8.82 3.15
C MET A 17 -9.67 7.91 4.13
N GLY A 18 -9.68 8.24 5.41
CA GLY A 18 -9.06 7.40 6.44
C GLY A 18 -9.69 6.03 6.49
N GLU A 19 -11.03 5.95 6.43
CA GLU A 19 -11.75 4.69 6.43
C GLU A 19 -11.40 3.86 5.19
N PHE A 20 -11.31 4.49 4.04
CA PHE A 20 -10.93 3.84 2.80
C PHE A 20 -9.54 3.20 2.91
N LEU A 21 -8.56 3.94 3.44
CA LEU A 21 -7.21 3.43 3.60
C LEU A 21 -7.18 2.26 4.58
N ARG A 22 -7.90 2.37 5.70
CA ARG A 22 -7.95 1.31 6.70
C ARG A 22 -8.55 0.02 6.15
N ARG A 23 -9.56 0.14 5.29
CA ARG A 23 -10.22 -1.03 4.69
C ARG A 23 -9.35 -1.70 3.64
N SER A 24 -8.59 -0.91 2.89
CA SER A 24 -7.81 -1.44 1.77
C SER A 24 -6.45 -1.99 2.20
N ILE A 25 -5.94 -1.61 3.38
CA ILE A 25 -4.56 -1.93 3.76
C ILE A 25 -4.31 -3.45 3.85
N SER A 26 -5.30 -4.23 4.26
CA SER A 26 -5.11 -5.68 4.38
C SER A 26 -4.81 -6.31 3.02
N ALA A 27 -5.52 -5.87 1.98
CA ALA A 27 -5.26 -6.35 0.62
C ALA A 27 -3.89 -5.89 0.13
N VAL A 28 -3.50 -4.66 0.47
CA VAL A 28 -2.20 -4.12 0.09
C VAL A 28 -1.07 -4.88 0.78
N LEU A 29 -1.24 -5.23 2.05
CA LEU A 29 -0.24 -6.03 2.76
C LEU A 29 -0.10 -7.42 2.13
N PHE A 30 -1.20 -8.00 1.69
CA PHE A 30 -1.17 -9.27 0.99
C PHE A 30 -0.38 -9.14 -0.32
N LEU A 31 -0.58 -8.04 -1.03
CA LEU A 31 0.20 -7.74 -2.24
C LEU A 31 1.69 -7.61 -1.92
N CYS A 32 2.03 -6.92 -0.83
CA CYS A 32 3.42 -6.78 -0.40
C CYS A 32 4.06 -8.12 -0.09
N ARG A 33 3.31 -9.02 0.54
CA ARG A 33 3.80 -10.36 0.86
C ARG A 33 4.11 -11.15 -0.41
N GLY A 34 3.19 -11.11 -1.37
CA GLY A 34 3.40 -11.77 -2.66
C GLY A 34 4.58 -11.17 -3.43
N LEU A 35 4.73 -9.86 -3.36
CA LEU A 35 5.83 -9.15 -4.00
C LEU A 35 7.19 -9.63 -3.47
N LEU A 36 7.32 -9.78 -2.15
CA LEU A 36 8.56 -10.25 -1.55
C LEU A 36 8.85 -11.70 -1.92
N VAL A 37 7.83 -12.55 -1.95
CA VAL A 37 8.00 -13.93 -2.37
C VAL A 37 8.50 -13.98 -3.82
N LEU A 38 7.94 -13.18 -4.71
CA LEU A 38 8.39 -13.10 -6.09
C LEU A 38 9.84 -12.65 -6.20
N ALA A 39 10.25 -11.77 -5.29
CA ALA A 39 11.63 -11.27 -5.27
C ALA A 39 12.61 -12.25 -4.61
N GLY A 40 12.13 -13.41 -4.15
CA GLY A 40 12.96 -14.42 -3.51
C GLY A 40 13.24 -14.15 -2.05
N GLU A 41 12.46 -13.30 -1.41
CA GLU A 41 12.64 -12.95 0.00
C GLU A 41 11.56 -13.59 0.86
N THR A 42 11.88 -13.79 2.13
CA THR A 42 10.90 -14.28 3.11
C THR A 42 10.18 -13.08 3.72
N PRO A 43 8.84 -12.99 3.55
CA PRO A 43 8.12 -11.85 4.11
C PRO A 43 8.15 -11.84 5.64
N PRO A 44 8.40 -10.68 6.27
CA PRO A 44 8.34 -10.60 7.73
C PRO A 44 6.90 -10.71 8.23
N HIS A 45 6.74 -11.12 9.47
CA HIS A 45 5.41 -11.23 10.09
C HIS A 45 4.85 -9.87 10.46
N ASP A 46 5.71 -8.95 10.89
CA ASP A 46 5.26 -7.63 11.31
C ASP A 46 4.81 -6.82 10.09
N PRO A 47 3.58 -6.29 10.11
CA PRO A 47 3.06 -5.57 8.93
C PRO A 47 3.82 -4.28 8.61
N VAL A 48 4.37 -3.60 9.61
CA VAL A 48 5.18 -2.40 9.36
C VAL A 48 6.48 -2.78 8.65
N ASP A 49 7.14 -3.83 9.13
CA ASP A 49 8.36 -4.33 8.50
C ASP A 49 8.06 -4.83 7.08
N LEU A 50 6.92 -5.48 6.91
CA LEU A 50 6.49 -5.96 5.59
C LEU A 50 6.37 -4.81 4.60
N ALA A 51 5.69 -3.74 4.99
CA ALA A 51 5.51 -2.57 4.14
C ALA A 51 6.85 -1.93 3.79
N ASN A 52 7.71 -1.77 4.78
CA ASN A 52 9.01 -1.13 4.58
C ASN A 52 9.93 -1.97 3.70
N ARG A 53 9.93 -3.29 3.91
CA ARG A 53 10.77 -4.18 3.11
C ARG A 53 10.30 -4.24 1.66
N ALA A 54 8.99 -4.34 1.45
CA ALA A 54 8.43 -4.33 0.10
C ALA A 54 8.76 -3.00 -0.60
N GLY A 55 8.72 -1.89 0.13
CA GLY A 55 9.06 -0.59 -0.41
C GLY A 55 10.49 -0.50 -0.90
N ARG A 56 11.42 -1.14 -0.18
CA ARG A 56 12.82 -1.17 -0.62
C ARG A 56 13.01 -2.01 -1.87
N VAL A 57 12.30 -3.13 -1.95
CA VAL A 57 12.42 -4.04 -3.10
C VAL A 57 11.80 -3.44 -4.35
N ALA A 58 10.59 -2.90 -4.23
CA ALA A 58 9.85 -2.36 -5.37
C ALA A 58 10.07 -0.87 -5.58
N LYS A 59 10.87 -0.24 -4.73
CA LYS A 59 11.25 1.18 -4.83
C LYS A 59 10.06 2.12 -4.71
N PHE A 60 9.23 1.87 -3.69
CA PHE A 60 8.16 2.80 -3.35
C PHE A 60 8.35 3.30 -1.91
N ASP A 61 7.54 4.27 -1.52
CA ASP A 61 7.58 4.84 -0.17
C ASP A 61 6.93 3.88 0.83
N GLY A 62 7.73 2.98 1.41
CA GLY A 62 7.26 2.03 2.41
C GLY A 62 6.61 2.70 3.61
N PRO A 63 7.18 3.78 4.17
CA PRO A 63 6.54 4.50 5.28
C PRO A 63 5.13 4.98 4.99
N ALA A 64 4.79 5.28 3.74
CA ALA A 64 3.42 5.66 3.39
C ALA A 64 2.42 4.54 3.68
N LEU A 65 2.81 3.28 3.43
CA LEU A 65 1.98 2.13 3.79
C LEU A 65 2.05 1.83 5.28
N ALA A 66 3.24 1.93 5.88
CA ALA A 66 3.42 1.64 7.29
C ALA A 66 2.57 2.58 8.15
N ARG A 67 2.41 3.82 7.72
CA ARG A 67 1.58 4.80 8.42
C ARG A 67 0.13 4.36 8.48
N VAL A 68 -0.39 3.80 7.38
CA VAL A 68 -1.75 3.27 7.34
C VAL A 68 -1.87 2.04 8.24
N VAL A 69 -0.85 1.18 8.25
CA VAL A 69 -0.83 0.01 9.13
C VAL A 69 -0.99 0.41 10.58
N THR A 70 -0.24 1.42 11.02
CA THR A 70 -0.30 1.86 12.42
C THR A 70 -1.63 2.51 12.77
N ARG A 71 -2.37 2.99 11.78
CA ARG A 71 -3.66 3.66 11.99
C ARG A 71 -4.86 2.74 11.79
N ARG A 72 -4.66 1.52 11.33
CA ARG A 72 -5.82 0.67 11.01
C ARG A 72 -6.65 0.27 12.21
N GLY A 73 -6.09 0.35 13.41
CA GLY A 73 -6.82 0.10 14.64
C GLY A 73 -7.49 1.32 15.24
N VAL A 74 -7.27 2.50 14.63
CA VAL A 74 -7.81 3.77 15.13
C VAL A 74 -9.19 3.99 14.50
N THR A 75 -10.21 4.20 15.34
CA THR A 75 -11.59 4.33 14.87
C THR A 75 -11.85 5.66 14.16
N GLU A 76 -11.12 6.70 14.53
CA GLU A 76 -11.32 8.03 13.95
C GLU A 76 -9.99 8.56 13.44
N TRP A 77 -9.68 8.27 12.19
CA TRP A 77 -8.49 8.77 11.55
C TRP A 77 -8.87 9.64 10.37
N ASN A 78 -8.48 10.89 10.43
CA ASN A 78 -8.68 11.84 9.34
C ASN A 78 -7.42 11.85 8.49
N ALA A 79 -7.43 11.13 7.39
CA ALA A 79 -6.29 11.06 6.49
C ALA A 79 -6.19 12.35 5.69
N THR A 80 -4.97 12.90 5.57
CA THR A 80 -4.75 14.07 4.75
C THR A 80 -4.64 13.66 3.29
N GLU A 81 -4.76 14.67 2.41
CA GLU A 81 -4.56 14.42 0.98
C GLU A 81 -3.17 13.86 0.70
N ALA A 82 -2.16 14.35 1.42
CA ALA A 82 -0.80 13.85 1.28
C ALA A 82 -0.69 12.37 1.69
N ASP A 83 -1.40 11.96 2.76
CA ASP A 83 -1.43 10.57 3.18
C ASP A 83 -2.00 9.67 2.09
N VAL A 84 -3.12 10.09 1.51
CA VAL A 84 -3.78 9.32 0.44
C VAL A 84 -2.90 9.24 -0.80
N ARG A 85 -2.31 10.36 -1.18
CA ARG A 85 -1.45 10.42 -2.36
C ARG A 85 -0.24 9.51 -2.22
N GLY A 86 0.41 9.55 -1.06
CA GLY A 86 1.56 8.68 -0.79
C GLY A 86 1.17 7.21 -0.81
N TYR A 87 0.03 6.89 -0.21
CA TYR A 87 -0.48 5.53 -0.17
C TYR A 87 -0.78 4.99 -1.58
N LEU A 88 -1.53 5.77 -2.37
CA LEU A 88 -1.89 5.33 -3.72
C LEU A 88 -0.67 5.19 -4.62
N GLY A 89 0.30 6.10 -4.49
CA GLY A 89 1.54 5.99 -5.24
C GLY A 89 2.32 4.74 -4.90
N ALA A 90 2.38 4.39 -3.63
CA ALA A 90 3.06 3.18 -3.17
C ALA A 90 2.34 1.92 -3.69
N VAL A 91 1.01 1.89 -3.62
CA VAL A 91 0.23 0.76 -4.10
C VAL A 91 0.41 0.58 -5.61
N GLU A 92 0.38 1.67 -6.35
CA GLU A 92 0.57 1.63 -7.79
C GLU A 92 1.94 1.06 -8.14
N GLN A 93 2.98 1.50 -7.46
CA GLN A 93 4.33 1.02 -7.71
C GLN A 93 4.47 -0.46 -7.35
N ALA A 94 3.86 -0.89 -6.25
CA ALA A 94 3.87 -2.30 -5.86
C ALA A 94 3.17 -3.17 -6.91
N ALA A 95 2.04 -2.70 -7.42
CA ALA A 95 1.30 -3.43 -8.46
C ALA A 95 2.10 -3.53 -9.74
N LEU A 96 2.79 -2.47 -10.14
CA LEU A 96 3.64 -2.47 -11.32
C LEU A 96 4.78 -3.47 -11.18
N PHE A 97 5.38 -3.54 -10.00
CA PHE A 97 6.45 -4.49 -9.73
C PHE A 97 5.97 -5.93 -9.93
N VAL A 98 4.82 -6.26 -9.36
CA VAL A 98 4.25 -7.61 -9.50
C VAL A 98 3.90 -7.92 -10.95
N ASP A 99 3.35 -6.93 -11.66
CA ASP A 99 3.00 -7.07 -13.07
C ASP A 99 4.20 -7.44 -13.92
N HIS A 100 5.33 -6.78 -13.69
CA HIS A 100 6.56 -7.06 -14.42
C HIS A 100 7.02 -8.49 -14.21
N PHE A 101 6.88 -9.00 -13.00
CA PHE A 101 7.25 -10.39 -12.72
C PHE A 101 6.31 -11.37 -13.41
N GLN A 102 5.01 -11.09 -13.39
CA GLN A 102 4.01 -12.00 -13.96
C GLN A 102 4.08 -12.07 -15.47
N THR A 103 4.45 -10.98 -16.12
CA THR A 103 4.60 -10.97 -17.58
C THR A 103 5.95 -11.50 -18.05
N GLY A 104 6.86 -11.74 -17.11
CA GLY A 104 8.20 -12.24 -17.44
C GLY A 104 9.15 -11.19 -17.98
N GLU A 105 8.77 -9.95 -17.97
CA GLU A 105 9.63 -8.87 -18.49
C GLU A 105 10.86 -8.63 -17.61
N GLY A 106 10.77 -9.00 -16.35
CA GLY A 106 11.90 -8.90 -15.44
C GLY A 106 12.83 -10.09 -15.48
N ALA A 107 12.46 -11.09 -16.26
CA ALA A 107 13.24 -12.32 -16.34
C ALA A 107 14.40 -12.19 -17.32
#